data_b6a76c6ba347bd7ac39f5f9268f51872
#
_entry.id   b6a76c6ba347bd7ac39f5f9268f51872
#
_cell.length_a   1.000
_cell.length_b   1.000
_cell.length_c   1.000
_cell.angle_alpha   90.00
_cell.angle_beta   90.00
_cell.angle_gamma   90.00
#
_symmetry.space_group_name_H-M   'P 1'
#
loop_
_entity.id
_entity.type
_entity.pdbx_description
1 polymer ?
#
loop_
_entity_poly.entity_id
_entity_poly.type
_entity_poly.pdbx_seq_one_letter_code
_entity_poly.pdbx_strand_id
1 'polypeptide(L)'
;MGRRTWGMLGAALAMLVTTGCGGDPPPSDPVLQKIKDHGELVVLTRNAPTTYYEGSDGRLAGMEHDMAVSFAKSLGVKVRFKVMDSIGEILSALKNGQGDVAAAGLTRTIGRAGKFRFGPTYQQVHEQVVCRRGGPQPKSVADLVGLNLVVAAQSSYVERLRNLRTRYPKLSWKVSKDEDTEQLLEDVWKRQIDCTVADSEIVAINRRYYPELTIAFDLGSPQPLAWVLPKNAAGLQAAVDRWFAKFKKSGRLAALKSRYYGYVRIFDYVDTVTYARRIHKRLPRYEALFKRAAHKAGINWTLLAAQSYQESYWNPHARSPTGVRGMMMLTRSTASQLGVSNRLNPAQSIRAGARYLVQLRKRLPEDIHEPLRTWLALAAYNLGLGHVLDALKLETQLHRKDPASWRGISKVLPLLAKHRYYRHLAHGYARGNEAVRYVNRIRYYQDILRQKVQGAG
;
A
#
# COMPACT_ATOMS: atom_id res chain seq x y z
N MET A 1 79.68 2.69 67.49
CA MET A 1 78.73 3.16 68.53
C MET A 1 77.71 4.08 67.87
N GLY A 2 76.51 3.60 67.52
CA GLY A 2 75.56 4.36 66.84
C GLY A 2 74.14 3.98 67.31
N ARG A 3 73.39 4.87 67.60
CA ARG A 3 71.97 4.70 68.02
C ARG A 3 71.02 4.82 66.82
N ARG A 4 70.20 3.79 66.64
CA ARG A 4 69.06 3.80 65.74
C ARG A 4 67.90 4.56 66.35
N THR A 5 67.29 5.48 65.59
CA THR A 5 65.99 6.10 65.92
C THR A 5 64.99 5.67 64.83
N TRP A 6 63.90 5.09 65.24
CA TRP A 6 62.78 4.68 64.42
C TRP A 6 61.86 5.88 64.23
N GLY A 7 61.56 6.22 62.99
CA GLY A 7 60.52 7.19 62.62
C GLY A 7 59.27 6.42 62.21
N MET A 8 58.15 6.66 62.89
CA MET A 8 56.82 6.18 62.51
C MET A 8 56.30 6.99 61.34
N LEU A 9 56.00 6.29 60.21
CA LEU A 9 55.22 6.86 59.11
C LEU A 9 53.75 6.58 59.44
N GLY A 10 52.97 7.66 59.67
CA GLY A 10 51.51 7.62 59.73
C GLY A 10 50.96 7.56 58.31
N ALA A 11 50.29 6.47 57.97
CA ALA A 11 49.53 6.36 56.74
C ALA A 11 48.18 7.08 56.86
N ALA A 12 48.04 8.25 56.22
CA ALA A 12 46.77 8.94 56.06
C ALA A 12 45.95 8.23 54.96
N LEU A 13 44.90 7.53 55.34
CA LEU A 13 43.92 6.90 54.46
C LEU A 13 42.98 8.00 53.93
N ALA A 14 43.24 8.50 52.71
CA ALA A 14 42.35 9.40 51.99
C ALA A 14 41.11 8.60 51.49
N MET A 15 39.97 8.72 52.14
CA MET A 15 38.67 8.28 51.59
C MET A 15 38.31 9.17 50.41
N LEU A 16 38.46 8.64 49.17
CA LEU A 16 37.84 9.19 47.96
C LEU A 16 36.34 8.92 48.02
N VAL A 17 35.55 9.90 48.44
CA VAL A 17 34.11 9.91 48.27
C VAL A 17 33.84 10.18 46.77
N THR A 18 33.61 9.11 45.98
CA THR A 18 33.06 9.24 44.64
C THR A 18 31.60 9.62 44.77
N THR A 19 31.29 10.90 44.69
CA THR A 19 29.94 11.38 44.40
C THR A 19 29.57 10.95 42.99
N GLY A 20 28.96 9.79 42.91
CA GLY A 20 28.29 9.36 41.68
C GLY A 20 27.17 10.33 41.37
N CYS A 21 27.30 11.08 40.29
CA CYS A 21 26.16 11.80 39.70
C CYS A 21 25.16 10.72 39.21
N GLY A 22 24.33 10.27 40.12
CA GLY A 22 23.10 9.55 39.79
C GLY A 22 22.15 10.58 39.19
N GLY A 23 22.27 10.78 37.87
CA GLY A 23 21.19 11.43 37.14
C GLY A 23 19.95 10.54 37.32
N ASP A 24 18.88 11.11 37.89
CA ASP A 24 17.60 10.45 37.99
C ASP A 24 17.26 9.85 36.58
N PRO A 25 16.80 8.59 36.53
CA PRO A 25 16.34 8.04 35.27
C PRO A 25 15.27 8.98 34.70
N PRO A 26 15.30 9.26 33.39
CA PRO A 26 14.33 10.18 32.81
C PRO A 26 12.94 9.71 33.23
N PRO A 27 12.03 10.63 33.60
CA PRO A 27 10.71 10.28 34.12
C PRO A 27 10.05 9.28 33.17
N SER A 28 9.66 8.15 33.71
CA SER A 28 9.03 7.06 32.96
C SER A 28 7.80 7.64 32.24
N ASP A 29 7.78 7.56 30.90
CA ASP A 29 6.61 8.00 30.12
C ASP A 29 5.40 7.12 30.54
N PRO A 30 4.38 7.71 31.20
CA PRO A 30 3.28 6.93 31.75
C PRO A 30 2.50 6.19 30.67
N VAL A 31 2.49 6.68 29.43
CA VAL A 31 1.79 6.04 28.29
C VAL A 31 2.57 4.83 27.80
N LEU A 32 3.88 4.95 27.60
CA LEU A 32 4.72 3.84 27.16
C LEU A 32 4.81 2.74 28.23
N GLN A 33 4.90 3.13 29.51
CA GLN A 33 4.93 2.18 30.61
C GLN A 33 3.61 1.40 30.70
N LYS A 34 2.47 2.08 30.64
CA LYS A 34 1.14 1.47 30.59
C LYS A 34 1.03 0.44 29.46
N ILE A 35 1.50 0.74 28.25
CA ILE A 35 1.48 -0.19 27.12
C ILE A 35 2.26 -1.46 27.44
N LYS A 36 3.44 -1.33 28.05
CA LYS A 36 4.28 -2.47 28.42
C LYS A 36 3.67 -3.31 29.54
N ASP A 37 3.12 -2.66 30.57
CA ASP A 37 2.53 -3.34 31.73
C ASP A 37 1.26 -4.12 31.35
N HIS A 38 0.43 -3.56 30.44
CA HIS A 38 -0.75 -4.23 29.93
C HIS A 38 -0.43 -5.25 28.82
N GLY A 39 0.77 -5.23 28.26
CA GLY A 39 1.17 -6.09 27.14
C GLY A 39 0.40 -5.82 25.83
N GLU A 40 -0.25 -4.67 25.70
CA GLU A 40 -1.11 -4.35 24.56
C GLU A 40 -0.94 -2.88 24.11
N LEU A 41 -0.79 -2.69 22.79
CA LEU A 41 -0.85 -1.40 22.10
C LEU A 41 -2.23 -1.21 21.50
N VAL A 42 -2.97 -0.18 21.94
CA VAL A 42 -4.29 0.16 21.39
C VAL A 42 -4.15 1.17 20.28
N VAL A 43 -4.47 0.77 19.06
CA VAL A 43 -4.37 1.60 17.85
C VAL A 43 -5.75 2.03 17.39
N LEU A 44 -5.97 3.35 17.35
CA LEU A 44 -7.17 3.95 16.80
C LEU A 44 -6.99 4.10 15.29
N THR A 45 -7.96 3.59 14.53
CA THR A 45 -7.91 3.60 13.06
C THR A 45 -9.29 3.76 12.46
N ARG A 46 -9.38 3.87 11.13
CA ARG A 46 -10.64 3.83 10.38
C ARG A 46 -10.61 2.72 9.34
N ASN A 47 -11.77 2.23 8.97
CA ASN A 47 -11.90 1.25 7.89
C ASN A 47 -11.75 1.97 6.54
N ALA A 48 -10.58 1.83 5.91
CA ALA A 48 -10.33 2.38 4.59
C ALA A 48 -9.18 1.64 3.89
N PRO A 49 -9.17 1.59 2.55
CA PRO A 49 -8.14 0.89 1.78
C PRO A 49 -6.72 1.39 2.03
N THR A 50 -6.56 2.61 2.52
CA THR A 50 -5.27 3.24 2.83
C THR A 50 -4.76 2.93 4.23
N THR A 51 -5.62 2.49 5.16
CA THR A 51 -5.30 2.39 6.58
C THR A 51 -5.46 0.97 7.12
N TYR A 52 -6.70 0.50 7.24
CA TYR A 52 -7.08 -0.77 7.85
C TYR A 52 -8.35 -1.30 7.18
N TYR A 53 -8.37 -2.53 6.74
CA TYR A 53 -9.52 -3.19 6.15
C TYR A 53 -9.40 -4.71 6.26
N GLU A 54 -10.53 -5.40 6.13
CA GLU A 54 -10.55 -6.84 5.97
C GLU A 54 -10.42 -7.21 4.51
N GLY A 55 -9.43 -8.03 4.18
CA GLY A 55 -9.22 -8.53 2.83
C GLY A 55 -10.25 -9.61 2.45
N SER A 56 -10.33 -9.93 1.16
CA SER A 56 -11.22 -10.99 0.65
C SER A 56 -10.96 -12.39 1.21
N ASP A 57 -9.84 -12.59 1.87
CA ASP A 57 -9.43 -13.83 2.54
C ASP A 57 -9.75 -13.79 4.07
N GLY A 58 -10.50 -12.80 4.53
CA GLY A 58 -10.84 -12.58 5.93
C GLY A 58 -9.68 -12.07 6.79
N ARG A 59 -8.53 -11.79 6.21
CA ARG A 59 -7.37 -11.28 6.93
C ARG A 59 -7.37 -9.75 6.97
N LEU A 60 -6.98 -9.23 8.12
CA LEU A 60 -6.79 -7.80 8.27
C LEU A 60 -5.56 -7.33 7.49
N ALA A 61 -5.69 -6.21 6.82
CA ALA A 61 -4.69 -5.63 5.94
C ALA A 61 -4.75 -4.10 5.97
N GLY A 62 -3.79 -3.45 5.34
CA GLY A 62 -3.68 -2.00 5.24
C GLY A 62 -2.26 -1.56 5.55
N MET A 63 -1.82 -0.47 4.93
CA MET A 63 -0.45 0.00 5.13
C MET A 63 -0.20 0.34 6.60
N GLU A 64 -1.12 1.07 7.22
CA GLU A 64 -0.98 1.46 8.63
C GLU A 64 -1.23 0.31 9.58
N HIS A 65 -2.12 -0.64 9.23
CA HIS A 65 -2.26 -1.90 9.96
C HIS A 65 -0.92 -2.65 10.06
N ASP A 66 -0.26 -2.90 8.92
CA ASP A 66 1.00 -3.64 8.89
C ASP A 66 2.13 -2.91 9.62
N MET A 67 2.15 -1.57 9.55
CA MET A 67 3.08 -0.74 10.31
C MET A 67 2.83 -0.86 11.82
N ALA A 68 1.58 -0.78 12.28
CA ALA A 68 1.21 -0.88 13.70
C ALA A 68 1.52 -2.26 14.28
N VAL A 69 1.22 -3.34 13.54
CA VAL A 69 1.61 -4.72 13.90
C VAL A 69 3.12 -4.84 14.08
N SER A 70 3.90 -4.27 13.13
CA SER A 70 5.37 -4.29 13.21
C SER A 70 5.91 -3.47 14.39
N PHE A 71 5.28 -2.35 14.72
CA PHE A 71 5.66 -1.54 15.87
C PHE A 71 5.36 -2.25 17.19
N ALA A 72 4.14 -2.77 17.37
CA ALA A 72 3.76 -3.54 18.57
C ALA A 72 4.70 -4.74 18.80
N LYS A 73 5.04 -5.47 17.72
CA LYS A 73 6.04 -6.55 17.79
C LYS A 73 7.41 -6.05 18.27
N SER A 74 7.83 -4.85 17.89
CA SER A 74 9.10 -4.27 18.34
C SER A 74 9.12 -3.87 19.81
N LEU A 75 7.94 -3.64 20.39
CA LEU A 75 7.76 -3.38 21.83
C LEU A 75 7.56 -4.67 22.64
N GLY A 76 7.41 -5.83 21.98
CA GLY A 76 7.10 -7.10 22.64
C GLY A 76 5.66 -7.22 23.13
N VAL A 77 4.71 -6.43 22.58
CA VAL A 77 3.30 -6.39 23.01
C VAL A 77 2.37 -6.81 21.86
N LYS A 78 1.12 -7.17 22.24
CA LYS A 78 0.03 -7.40 21.28
C LYS A 78 -0.47 -6.07 20.72
N VAL A 79 -1.14 -6.09 19.57
CA VAL A 79 -1.82 -4.93 19.02
C VAL A 79 -3.33 -5.17 19.01
N ARG A 80 -4.08 -4.17 19.45
CA ARG A 80 -5.54 -4.16 19.35
C ARG A 80 -5.99 -2.92 18.59
N PHE A 81 -6.73 -3.14 17.49
CA PHE A 81 -7.31 -2.06 16.71
C PHE A 81 -8.70 -1.70 17.21
N LYS A 82 -8.94 -0.40 17.37
CA LYS A 82 -10.27 0.18 17.55
C LYS A 82 -10.60 0.96 16.28
N VAL A 83 -11.56 0.46 15.53
CA VAL A 83 -12.05 1.11 14.32
C VAL A 83 -13.08 2.17 14.72
N MET A 84 -12.93 3.38 14.18
CA MET A 84 -13.80 4.52 14.41
C MET A 84 -14.39 4.99 13.09
N ASP A 85 -15.57 5.61 13.14
CA ASP A 85 -16.31 6.01 11.95
C ASP A 85 -15.82 7.36 11.37
N SER A 86 -15.16 8.18 12.18
CA SER A 86 -14.69 9.50 11.74
C SER A 86 -13.33 9.91 12.30
N ILE A 87 -12.64 10.81 11.59
CA ILE A 87 -11.38 11.43 12.06
C ILE A 87 -11.62 12.16 13.41
N GLY A 88 -12.79 12.77 13.57
CA GLY A 88 -13.15 13.45 14.79
C GLY A 88 -13.22 12.55 16.01
N GLU A 89 -13.85 11.39 15.85
CA GLU A 89 -13.90 10.36 16.90
C GLU A 89 -12.51 9.83 17.24
N ILE A 90 -11.67 9.54 16.24
CA ILE A 90 -10.29 9.11 16.44
C ILE A 90 -9.51 10.10 17.30
N LEU A 91 -9.55 11.39 16.93
CA LEU A 91 -8.81 12.42 17.65
C LEU A 91 -9.38 12.68 19.06
N SER A 92 -10.70 12.60 19.22
CA SER A 92 -11.37 12.69 20.52
C SER A 92 -11.03 11.50 21.43
N ALA A 93 -11.12 10.29 20.90
CA ALA A 93 -10.77 9.06 21.63
C ALA A 93 -9.29 9.06 22.05
N LEU A 94 -8.38 9.51 21.17
CA LEU A 94 -6.96 9.64 21.50
C LEU A 94 -6.72 10.65 22.64
N LYS A 95 -7.38 11.81 22.58
CA LYS A 95 -7.30 12.85 23.62
C LYS A 95 -7.80 12.34 24.98
N ASN A 96 -8.83 11.49 24.96
CA ASN A 96 -9.45 10.92 26.15
C ASN A 96 -8.77 9.63 26.66
N GLY A 97 -7.60 9.26 26.11
CA GLY A 97 -6.83 8.09 26.56
C GLY A 97 -7.45 6.75 26.21
N GLN A 98 -8.37 6.70 25.24
CA GLN A 98 -9.04 5.46 24.81
C GLN A 98 -8.21 4.66 23.77
N GLY A 99 -7.05 5.17 23.41
CA GLY A 99 -6.04 4.55 22.56
C GLY A 99 -4.69 5.20 22.75
N ASP A 100 -3.66 4.51 22.33
CA ASP A 100 -2.26 4.93 22.54
C ASP A 100 -1.68 5.61 21.28
N VAL A 101 -2.13 5.17 20.09
CA VAL A 101 -1.69 5.69 18.79
C VAL A 101 -2.89 5.82 17.87
N ALA A 102 -2.99 6.91 17.12
CA ALA A 102 -3.90 7.01 16.00
C ALA A 102 -3.13 6.81 14.68
N ALA A 103 -3.46 5.72 13.98
CA ALA A 103 -2.92 5.31 12.68
C ALA A 103 -4.09 5.24 11.68
N ALA A 104 -4.40 6.38 11.05
CA ALA A 104 -5.63 6.55 10.27
C ALA A 104 -5.46 7.49 9.04
N GLY A 105 -4.26 7.56 8.45
CA GLY A 105 -3.98 8.45 7.31
C GLY A 105 -4.03 9.93 7.70
N LEU A 106 -3.51 10.30 8.88
CA LEU A 106 -3.70 11.62 9.43
C LEU A 106 -2.61 12.60 8.99
N THR A 107 -3.02 13.70 8.39
CA THR A 107 -2.15 14.81 8.03
C THR A 107 -1.68 15.56 9.28
N ARG A 108 -0.38 15.85 9.35
CA ARG A 108 0.19 16.72 10.37
C ARG A 108 -0.10 18.18 10.00
N THR A 109 -1.13 18.76 10.62
CA THR A 109 -1.50 20.17 10.47
C THR A 109 -1.04 20.99 11.67
N ILE A 110 -0.96 22.33 11.51
CA ILE A 110 -0.62 23.26 12.59
C ILE A 110 -1.62 23.14 13.74
N GLY A 111 -2.93 23.11 13.41
CA GLY A 111 -3.98 23.01 14.41
C GLY A 111 -3.95 21.71 15.22
N ARG A 112 -3.54 20.61 14.62
CA ARG A 112 -3.36 19.32 15.31
C ARG A 112 -2.08 19.28 16.13
N ALA A 113 -0.97 19.85 15.62
CA ALA A 113 0.32 19.87 16.32
C ALA A 113 0.29 20.61 17.67
N GLY A 114 -0.60 21.59 17.82
CA GLY A 114 -0.85 22.24 19.12
C GLY A 114 -1.45 21.29 20.18
N LYS A 115 -2.22 20.29 19.78
CA LYS A 115 -3.02 19.41 20.65
C LYS A 115 -2.41 18.01 20.85
N PHE A 116 -1.61 17.55 19.92
CA PHE A 116 -1.08 16.19 19.85
C PHE A 116 0.41 16.17 19.53
N ARG A 117 1.07 15.05 19.78
CA ARG A 117 2.39 14.72 19.24
C ARG A 117 2.24 13.96 17.92
N PHE A 118 3.30 13.97 17.13
CA PHE A 118 3.36 13.25 15.86
C PHE A 118 4.61 12.41 15.79
N GLY A 119 4.44 11.20 15.27
CA GLY A 119 5.56 10.38 14.81
C GLY A 119 6.21 10.95 13.54
N PRO A 120 7.23 10.28 12.99
CA PRO A 120 7.86 10.67 11.74
C PRO A 120 6.90 10.62 10.55
N THR A 121 7.11 11.50 9.58
CA THR A 121 6.38 11.48 8.32
C THR A 121 6.70 10.20 7.55
N TYR A 122 5.69 9.37 7.35
CA TYR A 122 5.85 8.14 6.56
C TYR A 122 5.46 8.32 5.09
N GLN A 123 4.65 9.34 4.75
CA GLN A 123 4.18 9.61 3.39
C GLN A 123 3.92 11.09 3.17
N GLN A 124 4.08 11.53 1.93
CA GLN A 124 3.62 12.85 1.45
C GLN A 124 2.45 12.59 0.50
N VAL A 125 1.38 13.36 0.64
CA VAL A 125 0.19 13.29 -0.21
C VAL A 125 -0.18 14.69 -0.72
N HIS A 126 -0.80 14.78 -1.88
CA HIS A 126 -1.41 16.00 -2.39
C HIS A 126 -2.90 16.02 -2.02
N GLU A 127 -3.37 17.12 -1.47
CA GLU A 127 -4.81 17.36 -1.31
C GLU A 127 -5.36 17.80 -2.67
N GLN A 128 -6.15 16.95 -3.31
CA GLN A 128 -6.62 17.10 -4.68
C GLN A 128 -8.09 17.47 -4.71
N VAL A 129 -8.45 18.49 -5.49
CA VAL A 129 -9.84 18.75 -5.86
C VAL A 129 -10.24 17.71 -6.89
N VAL A 130 -11.30 16.96 -6.59
CA VAL A 130 -11.81 15.88 -7.43
C VAL A 130 -13.24 16.18 -7.81
N CYS A 131 -13.50 16.19 -9.12
CA CYS A 131 -14.81 16.40 -9.72
C CYS A 131 -15.12 15.24 -10.67
N ARG A 132 -16.31 15.24 -11.29
CA ARG A 132 -16.71 14.20 -12.23
C ARG A 132 -16.49 14.65 -13.69
N ARG A 133 -16.04 13.74 -14.54
CA ARG A 133 -15.98 13.96 -16.00
C ARG A 133 -17.39 14.28 -16.52
N GLY A 134 -17.49 15.33 -17.34
CA GLY A 134 -18.77 15.83 -17.84
C GLY A 134 -19.59 16.62 -16.81
N GLY A 135 -18.97 17.05 -15.72
CA GLY A 135 -19.43 18.05 -14.75
C GLY A 135 -18.50 19.26 -14.73
N PRO A 136 -18.51 20.07 -13.65
CA PRO A 136 -17.59 21.19 -13.49
C PRO A 136 -16.12 20.75 -13.57
N GLN A 137 -15.31 21.59 -14.22
CA GLN A 137 -13.86 21.34 -14.40
C GLN A 137 -13.07 22.58 -13.92
N PRO A 138 -13.05 22.88 -12.62
CA PRO A 138 -12.31 24.01 -12.08
C PRO A 138 -10.82 23.83 -12.32
N LYS A 139 -10.11 24.92 -12.62
CA LYS A 139 -8.67 24.93 -12.85
C LYS A 139 -7.91 25.63 -11.72
N SER A 140 -8.63 26.32 -10.86
CA SER A 140 -8.08 27.10 -9.75
C SER A 140 -9.06 27.17 -8.58
N VAL A 141 -8.59 27.67 -7.43
CA VAL A 141 -9.41 27.89 -6.24
C VAL A 141 -10.55 28.92 -6.52
N ALA A 142 -10.32 29.89 -7.38
CA ALA A 142 -11.35 30.87 -7.76
C ALA A 142 -12.56 30.23 -8.47
N ASP A 143 -12.32 29.18 -9.24
CA ASP A 143 -13.36 28.47 -10.02
C ASP A 143 -14.21 27.54 -9.12
N LEU A 144 -13.86 27.37 -7.85
CA LEU A 144 -14.66 26.62 -6.87
C LEU A 144 -15.85 27.45 -6.33
N VAL A 145 -15.83 28.77 -6.56
CA VAL A 145 -16.93 29.64 -6.09
C VAL A 145 -18.22 29.28 -6.80
N GLY A 146 -19.27 29.01 -6.01
CA GLY A 146 -20.58 28.63 -6.52
C GLY A 146 -20.76 27.13 -6.77
N LEU A 147 -19.72 26.31 -6.71
CA LEU A 147 -19.84 24.86 -6.81
C LEU A 147 -20.33 24.26 -5.48
N ASN A 148 -21.08 23.16 -5.58
CA ASN A 148 -21.43 22.32 -4.44
C ASN A 148 -20.21 21.48 -4.03
N LEU A 149 -19.25 22.15 -3.35
CA LEU A 149 -18.03 21.54 -2.80
C LEU A 149 -18.34 21.01 -1.39
N VAL A 150 -18.13 19.72 -1.17
CA VAL A 150 -18.34 19.06 0.13
C VAL A 150 -17.07 18.35 0.57
N VAL A 151 -16.70 18.48 1.85
CA VAL A 151 -15.51 17.81 2.43
C VAL A 151 -15.87 17.16 3.77
N ALA A 152 -15.15 16.09 4.13
CA ALA A 152 -15.35 15.39 5.39
C ALA A 152 -15.01 16.27 6.60
N ALA A 153 -15.81 16.16 7.65
CA ALA A 153 -15.62 16.90 8.90
C ALA A 153 -14.24 16.57 9.52
N GLN A 154 -13.65 17.59 10.17
CA GLN A 154 -12.37 17.50 10.89
C GLN A 154 -11.18 16.97 10.05
N SER A 155 -11.35 16.88 8.71
CA SER A 155 -10.24 16.62 7.80
C SER A 155 -9.27 17.81 7.72
N SER A 156 -8.05 17.57 7.23
CA SER A 156 -7.09 18.63 6.92
C SER A 156 -7.61 19.58 5.83
N TYR A 157 -8.49 19.08 4.97
CA TYR A 157 -9.12 19.85 3.89
C TYR A 157 -9.92 21.05 4.41
N VAL A 158 -10.64 20.88 5.54
CA VAL A 158 -11.38 21.98 6.19
C VAL A 158 -10.42 23.07 6.65
N GLU A 159 -9.27 22.71 7.25
CA GLU A 159 -8.26 23.69 7.68
C GLU A 159 -7.64 24.39 6.46
N ARG A 160 -7.33 23.62 5.41
CA ARG A 160 -6.80 24.16 4.15
C ARG A 160 -7.77 25.14 3.48
N LEU A 161 -9.04 24.78 3.35
CA LEU A 161 -10.06 25.65 2.75
C LEU A 161 -10.29 26.92 3.57
N ARG A 162 -10.26 26.85 4.92
CA ARG A 162 -10.32 28.03 5.78
C ARG A 162 -9.15 28.98 5.51
N ASN A 163 -7.94 28.48 5.38
CA ASN A 163 -6.76 29.27 5.06
C ASN A 163 -6.86 29.90 3.67
N LEU A 164 -7.39 29.18 2.69
CA LEU A 164 -7.58 29.70 1.33
C LEU A 164 -8.67 30.77 1.28
N ARG A 165 -9.69 30.70 2.15
CA ARG A 165 -10.76 31.71 2.21
C ARG A 165 -10.26 33.10 2.59
N THR A 166 -9.14 33.23 3.27
CA THR A 166 -8.54 34.56 3.53
C THR A 166 -8.16 35.27 2.22
N ARG A 167 -7.73 34.54 1.20
CA ARG A 167 -7.37 35.07 -0.13
C ARG A 167 -8.56 35.03 -1.11
N TYR A 168 -9.52 34.13 -0.89
CA TYR A 168 -10.71 33.94 -1.72
C TYR A 168 -11.98 34.04 -0.86
N PRO A 169 -12.42 35.27 -0.46
CA PRO A 169 -13.50 35.45 0.52
C PRO A 169 -14.84 34.82 0.09
N LYS A 170 -15.10 34.71 -1.21
CA LYS A 170 -16.33 34.11 -1.76
C LYS A 170 -16.28 32.58 -1.79
N LEU A 171 -15.13 31.94 -1.46
CA LEU A 171 -15.01 30.49 -1.40
C LEU A 171 -15.93 29.93 -0.29
N SER A 172 -16.79 29.01 -0.67
CA SER A 172 -17.69 28.33 0.25
C SER A 172 -17.64 26.82 0.02
N TRP A 173 -17.91 26.07 1.07
CA TRP A 173 -18.00 24.61 1.03
C TRP A 173 -18.93 24.12 2.14
N LYS A 174 -19.46 22.91 1.95
CA LYS A 174 -20.18 22.19 2.99
C LYS A 174 -19.26 21.20 3.70
N VAL A 175 -19.59 20.87 4.92
CA VAL A 175 -18.85 19.89 5.73
C VAL A 175 -19.82 18.75 6.05
N SER A 176 -19.51 17.54 5.56
CA SER A 176 -20.26 16.35 5.94
C SER A 176 -19.72 15.80 7.26
N LYS A 177 -20.61 15.48 8.20
CA LYS A 177 -20.27 14.86 9.49
C LYS A 177 -20.37 13.34 9.44
N ASP A 178 -21.22 12.84 8.56
CA ASP A 178 -21.64 11.45 8.49
C ASP A 178 -20.94 10.65 7.38
N GLU A 179 -20.28 11.36 6.45
CA GLU A 179 -19.62 10.75 5.30
C GLU A 179 -18.09 10.95 5.37
N ASP A 180 -17.38 9.89 5.07
CA ASP A 180 -15.93 9.94 4.91
C ASP A 180 -15.53 10.42 3.49
N THR A 181 -14.22 10.54 3.27
CA THR A 181 -13.69 11.03 1.99
C THR A 181 -14.00 10.07 0.84
N GLU A 182 -14.03 8.78 1.08
CA GLU A 182 -14.31 7.73 0.09
C GLU A 182 -15.79 7.79 -0.34
N GLN A 183 -16.72 8.02 0.60
CA GLN A 183 -18.15 8.22 0.31
C GLN A 183 -18.39 9.50 -0.49
N LEU A 184 -17.73 10.60 -0.11
CA LEU A 184 -17.85 11.86 -0.86
C LEU A 184 -17.29 11.72 -2.31
N LEU A 185 -16.28 10.90 -2.55
CA LEU A 185 -15.84 10.57 -3.91
C LEU A 185 -16.90 9.78 -4.69
N GLU A 186 -17.62 8.88 -4.02
CA GLU A 186 -18.77 8.19 -4.62
C GLU A 186 -19.91 9.15 -4.94
N ASP A 187 -20.17 10.13 -4.07
CA ASP A 187 -21.22 11.17 -4.29
C ASP A 187 -20.87 12.08 -5.48
N VAL A 188 -19.61 12.44 -5.65
CA VAL A 188 -19.14 13.10 -6.88
C VAL A 188 -19.41 12.22 -8.09
N TRP A 189 -19.12 10.92 -8.01
CA TRP A 189 -19.39 9.98 -9.09
C TRP A 189 -20.88 9.86 -9.39
N LYS A 190 -21.75 9.82 -8.37
CA LYS A 190 -23.21 9.79 -8.48
C LYS A 190 -23.86 11.13 -8.89
N ARG A 191 -23.08 12.21 -8.99
CA ARG A 191 -23.55 13.59 -9.26
C ARG A 191 -24.40 14.20 -8.15
N GLN A 192 -24.24 13.75 -6.91
CA GLN A 192 -24.94 14.32 -5.75
C GLN A 192 -24.25 15.61 -5.28
N ILE A 193 -22.96 15.70 -5.49
CA ILE A 193 -22.13 16.89 -5.27
C ILE A 193 -21.25 17.15 -6.52
N ASP A 194 -20.82 18.39 -6.70
CA ASP A 194 -19.99 18.76 -7.84
C ASP A 194 -18.55 18.29 -7.68
N CYS A 195 -17.95 18.57 -6.53
CA CYS A 195 -16.56 18.25 -6.24
C CYS A 195 -16.35 17.94 -4.75
N THR A 196 -15.26 17.23 -4.45
CA THR A 196 -14.74 17.06 -3.09
C THR A 196 -13.24 17.28 -3.08
N VAL A 197 -12.62 17.22 -1.89
CA VAL A 197 -11.16 17.20 -1.72
C VAL A 197 -10.76 15.88 -1.11
N ALA A 198 -9.70 15.27 -1.66
CA ALA A 198 -9.18 14.01 -1.15
C ALA A 198 -7.66 13.91 -1.35
N ASP A 199 -6.99 13.14 -0.51
CA ASP A 199 -5.57 12.85 -0.66
C ASP A 199 -5.30 12.02 -1.92
N SER A 200 -4.18 12.29 -2.58
CA SER A 200 -3.77 11.67 -3.86
C SER A 200 -3.84 10.15 -3.88
N GLU A 201 -3.53 9.48 -2.76
CA GLU A 201 -3.58 8.01 -2.67
C GLU A 201 -5.04 7.51 -2.57
N ILE A 202 -5.90 8.23 -1.85
CA ILE A 202 -7.34 7.94 -1.79
C ILE A 202 -7.96 8.11 -3.18
N VAL A 203 -7.64 9.21 -3.86
CA VAL A 203 -8.09 9.48 -5.23
C VAL A 203 -7.63 8.38 -6.19
N ALA A 204 -6.34 8.03 -6.16
CA ALA A 204 -5.77 7.03 -7.04
C ALA A 204 -6.43 5.65 -6.87
N ILE A 205 -6.76 5.26 -5.63
CA ILE A 205 -7.50 4.02 -5.36
C ILE A 205 -8.93 4.12 -5.89
N ASN A 206 -9.65 5.19 -5.57
CA ASN A 206 -11.08 5.30 -5.89
C ASN A 206 -11.35 5.47 -7.39
N ARG A 207 -10.46 6.13 -8.16
CA ARG A 207 -10.58 6.23 -9.62
C ARG A 207 -10.58 4.88 -10.34
N ARG A 208 -10.12 3.82 -9.69
CA ARG A 208 -10.18 2.45 -10.23
C ARG A 208 -11.61 1.90 -10.23
N TYR A 209 -12.44 2.37 -9.31
CA TYR A 209 -13.84 1.97 -9.16
C TYR A 209 -14.80 2.97 -9.77
N TYR A 210 -14.42 4.23 -9.71
CA TYR A 210 -15.16 5.40 -10.22
C TYR A 210 -14.32 6.11 -11.28
N PRO A 211 -14.16 5.52 -12.48
CA PRO A 211 -13.22 6.02 -13.48
C PRO A 211 -13.57 7.39 -14.05
N GLU A 212 -14.80 7.87 -13.86
CA GLU A 212 -15.23 9.21 -14.26
C GLU A 212 -14.71 10.31 -13.32
N LEU A 213 -14.17 9.96 -12.15
CA LEU A 213 -13.53 10.94 -11.28
C LEU A 213 -12.29 11.53 -11.94
N THR A 214 -12.21 12.85 -11.97
CA THR A 214 -11.08 13.60 -12.53
C THR A 214 -10.44 14.45 -11.46
N ILE A 215 -9.12 14.48 -11.43
CA ILE A 215 -8.37 15.43 -10.63
C ILE A 215 -8.42 16.76 -11.36
N ALA A 216 -9.01 17.77 -10.73
CA ALA A 216 -9.09 19.11 -11.27
C ALA A 216 -7.74 19.84 -11.08
N PHE A 217 -7.27 19.92 -9.84
CA PHE A 217 -5.96 20.48 -9.47
C PHE A 217 -5.60 20.10 -8.03
N ASP A 218 -4.34 20.33 -7.64
CA ASP A 218 -3.85 20.16 -6.27
C ASP A 218 -4.07 21.45 -5.46
N LEU A 219 -4.60 21.35 -4.23
CA LEU A 219 -4.86 22.49 -3.34
C LEU A 219 -3.59 23.12 -2.71
N GLY A 220 -2.42 22.83 -3.26
CA GLY A 220 -1.16 23.40 -2.82
C GLY A 220 -0.08 22.36 -2.58
N SER A 221 0.90 22.68 -1.73
CA SER A 221 2.06 21.83 -1.45
C SER A 221 1.66 20.49 -0.83
N PRO A 222 2.45 19.41 -1.06
CA PRO A 222 2.24 18.11 -0.45
C PRO A 222 2.16 18.19 1.07
N GLN A 223 1.30 17.37 1.66
CA GLN A 223 1.05 17.30 3.08
C GLN A 223 1.64 16.03 3.70
N PRO A 224 2.30 16.13 4.87
CA PRO A 224 2.90 14.98 5.54
C PRO A 224 1.85 14.18 6.29
N LEU A 225 1.78 12.86 6.04
CA LEU A 225 1.06 11.90 6.87
C LEU A 225 1.97 11.35 7.97
N ALA A 226 1.45 11.31 9.19
CA ALA A 226 2.15 10.80 10.36
C ALA A 226 1.16 10.19 11.37
N TRP A 227 1.63 9.27 12.20
CA TRP A 227 0.85 8.82 13.34
C TRP A 227 0.67 9.93 14.35
N VAL A 228 -0.50 9.96 14.97
CA VAL A 228 -0.81 10.93 16.03
C VAL A 228 -0.76 10.24 17.39
N LEU A 229 -0.14 10.92 18.36
CA LEU A 229 0.11 10.43 19.71
C LEU A 229 -0.47 11.40 20.74
N PRO A 230 -0.82 10.95 21.96
CA PRO A 230 -1.23 11.83 23.03
C PRO A 230 -0.17 12.90 23.31
N LYS A 231 -0.60 14.08 23.77
CA LYS A 231 0.31 15.22 24.02
C LYS A 231 1.36 14.92 25.09
N ASN A 232 1.01 14.12 26.09
CA ASN A 232 1.85 13.71 27.21
C ASN A 232 2.71 12.45 26.93
N ALA A 233 2.68 11.88 25.71
CA ALA A 233 3.36 10.64 25.37
C ALA A 233 4.75 10.86 24.73
N ALA A 234 5.67 11.53 25.43
CA ALA A 234 7.00 11.84 24.90
C ALA A 234 7.88 10.59 24.70
N GLY A 235 7.85 9.65 25.64
CA GLY A 235 8.61 8.40 25.55
C GLY A 235 8.04 7.45 24.50
N LEU A 236 6.71 7.40 24.35
CA LEU A 236 6.08 6.66 23.25
C LEU A 236 6.49 7.26 21.90
N GLN A 237 6.51 8.61 21.78
CA GLN A 237 7.01 9.26 20.56
C GLN A 237 8.45 8.85 20.26
N ALA A 238 9.34 8.91 21.24
CA ALA A 238 10.74 8.50 21.08
C ALA A 238 10.88 7.02 20.68
N ALA A 239 9.98 6.13 21.18
CA ALA A 239 9.95 4.74 20.79
C ALA A 239 9.50 4.58 19.32
N VAL A 240 8.45 5.31 18.91
CA VAL A 240 7.98 5.35 17.51
C VAL A 240 9.10 5.86 16.59
N ASP A 241 9.78 6.94 16.97
CA ASP A 241 10.86 7.55 16.17
C ASP A 241 12.01 6.55 15.94
N ARG A 242 12.47 5.88 17.00
CA ARG A 242 13.54 4.88 16.91
C ARG A 242 13.13 3.66 16.06
N TRP A 243 11.94 3.14 16.29
CA TRP A 243 11.42 2.03 15.48
C TRP A 243 11.30 2.43 14.01
N PHE A 244 10.73 3.61 13.75
CA PHE A 244 10.49 4.08 12.40
C PHE A 244 11.79 4.32 11.62
N ALA A 245 12.82 4.85 12.26
CA ALA A 245 14.13 5.01 11.64
C ALA A 245 14.71 3.66 11.19
N LYS A 246 14.61 2.62 12.04
CA LYS A 246 15.02 1.23 11.69
C LYS A 246 14.14 0.67 10.57
N PHE A 247 12.82 0.85 10.67
CA PHE A 247 11.85 0.36 9.70
C PHE A 247 12.04 0.99 8.31
N LYS A 248 12.36 2.28 8.26
CA LYS A 248 12.68 3.00 7.02
C LYS A 248 14.05 2.56 6.46
N LYS A 249 15.08 2.45 7.31
CA LYS A 249 16.44 2.03 6.91
C LYS A 249 16.47 0.60 6.37
N SER A 250 15.65 -0.30 6.92
CA SER A 250 15.54 -1.70 6.45
C SER A 250 14.79 -1.87 5.12
N GLY A 251 14.28 -0.81 4.51
CA GLY A 251 13.50 -0.88 3.27
C GLY A 251 12.03 -1.28 3.45
N ARG A 252 11.60 -1.71 4.64
CA ARG A 252 10.24 -2.21 4.90
C ARG A 252 9.16 -1.18 4.60
N LEU A 253 9.37 0.10 4.92
CA LEU A 253 8.44 1.16 4.55
C LEU A 253 8.25 1.25 3.04
N ALA A 254 9.35 1.15 2.30
CA ALA A 254 9.32 1.21 0.85
C ALA A 254 8.63 -0.03 0.24
N ALA A 255 8.83 -1.21 0.84
CA ALA A 255 8.16 -2.45 0.44
C ALA A 255 6.64 -2.37 0.69
N LEU A 256 6.20 -1.85 1.85
CA LEU A 256 4.77 -1.63 2.12
C LEU A 256 4.14 -0.64 1.15
N LYS A 257 4.78 0.50 0.87
CA LYS A 257 4.28 1.46 -0.14
C LYS A 257 4.14 0.81 -1.51
N SER A 258 5.09 -0.01 -1.92
CA SER A 258 5.00 -0.74 -3.18
C SER A 258 3.87 -1.78 -3.17
N ARG A 259 3.67 -2.46 -2.05
CA ARG A 259 2.61 -3.46 -1.88
C ARG A 259 1.22 -2.83 -2.00
N TYR A 260 0.97 -1.71 -1.33
CA TYR A 260 -0.35 -1.10 -1.26
C TYR A 260 -0.62 -0.09 -2.38
N TYR A 261 0.40 0.63 -2.87
CA TYR A 261 0.23 1.73 -3.83
C TYR A 261 1.03 1.60 -5.13
N GLY A 262 1.98 0.66 -5.21
CA GLY A 262 2.92 0.58 -6.35
C GLY A 262 2.27 0.32 -7.70
N TYR A 263 1.06 -0.24 -7.73
CA TYR A 263 0.29 -0.55 -8.93
C TYR A 263 -0.89 0.40 -9.18
N VAL A 264 -1.19 1.29 -8.23
CA VAL A 264 -2.34 2.20 -8.28
C VAL A 264 -2.10 3.38 -9.22
N ARG A 265 -0.84 3.73 -9.48
CA ARG A 265 -0.44 4.89 -10.30
C ARG A 265 -0.66 4.71 -11.81
N ILE A 266 -0.95 3.47 -12.26
CA ILE A 266 -1.22 3.18 -13.67
C ILE A 266 -2.74 3.26 -13.86
N PHE A 267 -3.23 4.45 -14.16
CA PHE A 267 -4.64 4.67 -14.46
C PHE A 267 -4.83 4.96 -15.95
N ASP A 268 -5.59 4.11 -16.63
CA ASP A 268 -6.11 4.35 -17.97
C ASP A 268 -7.65 4.36 -17.91
N TYR A 269 -8.22 5.54 -18.17
CA TYR A 269 -9.67 5.73 -18.12
C TYR A 269 -10.41 4.82 -19.10
N VAL A 270 -9.94 4.75 -20.33
CA VAL A 270 -10.59 3.96 -21.40
C VAL A 270 -10.53 2.47 -21.08
N ASP A 271 -9.36 1.98 -20.66
CA ASP A 271 -9.18 0.59 -20.25
C ASP A 271 -10.06 0.23 -19.06
N THR A 272 -10.17 1.12 -18.06
CA THR A 272 -10.97 0.87 -16.84
C THR A 272 -12.46 0.80 -17.13
N VAL A 273 -13.01 1.74 -17.91
CA VAL A 273 -14.42 1.74 -18.33
C VAL A 273 -14.73 0.52 -19.17
N THR A 274 -13.82 0.18 -20.09
CA THR A 274 -13.97 -1.01 -20.93
C THR A 274 -13.94 -2.29 -20.11
N TYR A 275 -13.05 -2.38 -19.12
CA TYR A 275 -12.98 -3.52 -18.21
C TYR A 275 -14.26 -3.67 -17.37
N ALA A 276 -14.71 -2.59 -16.73
CA ALA A 276 -15.95 -2.58 -15.95
C ALA A 276 -17.17 -3.05 -16.79
N ARG A 277 -17.31 -2.55 -18.01
CA ARG A 277 -18.35 -3.00 -18.95
C ARG A 277 -18.23 -4.49 -19.28
N ARG A 278 -17.01 -5.01 -19.45
CA ARG A 278 -16.77 -6.43 -19.79
C ARG A 278 -16.98 -7.36 -18.60
N ILE A 279 -16.77 -6.90 -17.37
CA ILE A 279 -17.15 -7.65 -16.16
C ILE A 279 -18.63 -8.01 -16.19
N HIS A 280 -19.49 -7.06 -16.57
CA HIS A 280 -20.95 -7.32 -16.66
C HIS A 280 -21.36 -8.08 -17.94
N LYS A 281 -20.70 -7.85 -19.09
CA LYS A 281 -21.15 -8.40 -20.38
C LYS A 281 -20.47 -9.70 -20.79
N ARG A 282 -19.19 -9.92 -20.44
CA ARG A 282 -18.40 -11.07 -20.91
C ARG A 282 -18.09 -12.07 -19.81
N LEU A 283 -17.67 -11.61 -18.63
CA LEU A 283 -17.23 -12.48 -17.55
C LEU A 283 -18.27 -13.51 -17.13
N PRO A 284 -19.58 -13.21 -17.01
CA PRO A 284 -20.59 -14.19 -16.58
C PRO A 284 -20.59 -15.48 -17.39
N ARG A 285 -20.26 -15.40 -18.68
CA ARG A 285 -20.17 -16.58 -19.58
C ARG A 285 -19.05 -17.55 -19.20
N TYR A 286 -18.05 -17.09 -18.49
CA TYR A 286 -16.82 -17.85 -18.19
C TYR A 286 -16.53 -17.97 -16.68
N GLU A 287 -17.29 -17.29 -15.84
CA GLU A 287 -17.04 -17.22 -14.39
C GLU A 287 -17.00 -18.60 -13.75
N ALA A 288 -17.96 -19.47 -14.06
CA ALA A 288 -17.99 -20.85 -13.57
C ALA A 288 -16.76 -21.66 -14.02
N LEU A 289 -16.22 -21.39 -15.23
CA LEU A 289 -14.98 -22.01 -15.71
C LEU A 289 -13.77 -21.54 -14.92
N PHE A 290 -13.67 -20.22 -14.65
CA PHE A 290 -12.60 -19.66 -13.83
C PHE A 290 -12.64 -20.20 -12.40
N LYS A 291 -13.81 -20.22 -11.76
CA LYS A 291 -13.98 -20.75 -10.40
C LYS A 291 -13.56 -22.22 -10.30
N ARG A 292 -14.02 -23.09 -11.23
CA ARG A 292 -13.63 -24.50 -11.25
C ARG A 292 -12.15 -24.72 -11.50
N ALA A 293 -11.57 -24.01 -12.46
CA ALA A 293 -10.15 -24.17 -12.80
C ALA A 293 -9.25 -23.67 -11.65
N ALA A 294 -9.59 -22.54 -11.05
CA ALA A 294 -8.87 -21.95 -9.94
C ALA A 294 -8.93 -22.82 -8.68
N HIS A 295 -10.10 -23.36 -8.33
CA HIS A 295 -10.27 -24.30 -7.22
C HIS A 295 -9.37 -25.54 -7.39
N LYS A 296 -9.38 -26.19 -8.58
CA LYS A 296 -8.50 -27.35 -8.87
C LYS A 296 -7.01 -27.01 -8.83
N ALA A 297 -6.65 -25.77 -9.10
CA ALA A 297 -5.26 -25.31 -9.14
C ALA A 297 -4.79 -24.70 -7.80
N GLY A 298 -5.65 -24.53 -6.81
CA GLY A 298 -5.32 -23.92 -5.52
C GLY A 298 -4.95 -22.44 -5.65
N ILE A 299 -5.60 -21.69 -6.55
CA ILE A 299 -5.36 -20.25 -6.77
C ILE A 299 -6.66 -19.45 -6.68
N ASN A 300 -6.54 -18.16 -6.45
CA ASN A 300 -7.71 -17.28 -6.43
C ASN A 300 -8.30 -17.13 -7.85
N TRP A 301 -9.61 -17.33 -8.00
CA TRP A 301 -10.28 -17.29 -9.32
C TRP A 301 -10.28 -15.88 -9.93
N THR A 302 -10.32 -14.81 -9.09
CA THR A 302 -10.26 -13.45 -9.59
C THR A 302 -8.87 -13.11 -10.16
N LEU A 303 -7.79 -13.72 -9.62
CA LEU A 303 -6.45 -13.63 -10.20
C LEU A 303 -6.41 -14.27 -11.59
N LEU A 304 -6.93 -15.49 -11.71
CA LEU A 304 -6.97 -16.22 -12.99
C LEU A 304 -7.82 -15.47 -14.03
N ALA A 305 -8.98 -14.94 -13.62
CA ALA A 305 -9.83 -14.13 -14.49
C ALA A 305 -9.16 -12.82 -14.92
N ALA A 306 -8.49 -12.13 -14.01
CA ALA A 306 -7.74 -10.91 -14.31
C ALA A 306 -6.56 -11.18 -15.26
N GLN A 307 -5.84 -12.29 -15.06
CA GLN A 307 -4.80 -12.74 -15.98
C GLN A 307 -5.38 -13.00 -17.37
N SER A 308 -6.46 -13.76 -17.46
CA SER A 308 -7.14 -14.02 -18.74
C SER A 308 -7.62 -12.74 -19.43
N TYR A 309 -8.06 -11.76 -18.67
CA TYR A 309 -8.41 -10.46 -19.22
C TYR A 309 -7.19 -9.74 -19.81
N GLN A 310 -6.07 -9.76 -19.12
CA GLN A 310 -4.79 -9.19 -19.62
C GLN A 310 -4.32 -9.92 -20.89
N GLU A 311 -4.55 -11.23 -21.01
CA GLU A 311 -4.16 -12.03 -22.16
C GLU A 311 -5.05 -11.77 -23.39
N SER A 312 -6.36 -11.82 -23.22
CA SER A 312 -7.29 -11.92 -24.36
C SER A 312 -8.51 -11.00 -24.25
N TYR A 313 -8.64 -10.20 -23.21
CA TYR A 313 -9.87 -9.46 -22.89
C TYR A 313 -11.11 -10.40 -22.79
N TRP A 314 -10.90 -11.64 -22.29
CA TRP A 314 -11.88 -12.72 -22.27
C TRP A 314 -12.44 -13.05 -23.65
N ASN A 315 -11.58 -13.06 -24.68
CA ASN A 315 -11.95 -13.49 -26.02
C ASN A 315 -11.37 -14.90 -26.31
N PRO A 316 -12.20 -15.95 -26.42
CA PRO A 316 -11.71 -17.31 -26.68
C PRO A 316 -11.05 -17.45 -28.06
N HIS A 317 -11.38 -16.56 -29.00
CA HIS A 317 -10.84 -16.56 -30.36
C HIS A 317 -9.62 -15.65 -30.54
N ALA A 318 -9.06 -15.10 -29.43
CA ALA A 318 -7.88 -14.25 -29.50
C ALA A 318 -6.70 -14.98 -30.18
N ARG A 319 -5.98 -14.23 -31.02
CA ARG A 319 -4.80 -14.69 -31.76
C ARG A 319 -3.77 -13.58 -31.78
N SER A 320 -2.49 -13.92 -31.59
CA SER A 320 -1.39 -12.99 -31.77
C SER A 320 -0.60 -13.30 -33.06
N PRO A 321 0.15 -12.34 -33.57
CA PRO A 321 1.08 -12.56 -34.69
C PRO A 321 2.11 -13.67 -34.38
N THR A 322 2.46 -13.87 -33.12
CA THR A 322 3.43 -14.87 -32.66
C THR A 322 2.84 -16.26 -32.48
N GLY A 323 1.56 -16.47 -32.84
CA GLY A 323 0.92 -17.77 -32.85
C GLY A 323 0.34 -18.26 -31.51
N VAL A 324 0.34 -17.42 -30.45
CA VAL A 324 -0.40 -17.73 -29.20
C VAL A 324 -1.90 -17.52 -29.41
N ARG A 325 -2.75 -18.34 -28.74
CA ARG A 325 -4.19 -18.35 -29.01
C ARG A 325 -5.03 -18.64 -27.76
N GLY A 326 -6.29 -18.18 -27.82
CA GLY A 326 -7.35 -18.49 -26.86
C GLY A 326 -7.35 -17.62 -25.61
N MET A 327 -8.21 -17.99 -24.66
CA MET A 327 -8.47 -17.20 -23.44
C MET A 327 -7.21 -16.88 -22.62
N MET A 328 -6.23 -17.78 -22.61
CA MET A 328 -5.00 -17.67 -21.82
C MET A 328 -3.75 -17.55 -22.70
N MET A 329 -3.92 -17.25 -24.01
CA MET A 329 -2.85 -17.01 -24.99
C MET A 329 -1.71 -18.02 -24.91
N LEU A 330 -2.06 -19.32 -25.02
CA LEU A 330 -1.10 -20.40 -24.94
C LEU A 330 -0.34 -20.59 -26.27
N THR A 331 0.97 -20.85 -26.19
CA THR A 331 1.76 -21.33 -27.32
C THR A 331 1.33 -22.75 -27.73
N ARG A 332 1.74 -23.24 -28.91
CA ARG A 332 1.52 -24.65 -29.28
C ARG A 332 2.23 -25.59 -28.33
N SER A 333 3.49 -25.30 -28.02
CA SER A 333 4.31 -26.12 -27.12
C SER A 333 3.70 -26.24 -25.75
N THR A 334 3.36 -25.09 -25.09
CA THR A 334 2.72 -25.09 -23.77
C THR A 334 1.38 -25.81 -23.78
N ALA A 335 0.58 -25.64 -24.82
CA ALA A 335 -0.71 -26.32 -24.96
C ALA A 335 -0.54 -27.83 -25.07
N SER A 336 0.40 -28.31 -25.90
CA SER A 336 0.72 -29.73 -26.03
C SER A 336 1.18 -30.35 -24.72
N GLN A 337 2.13 -29.72 -24.02
CA GLN A 337 2.63 -30.16 -22.70
C GLN A 337 1.53 -30.26 -21.63
N LEU A 338 0.48 -29.42 -21.76
CA LEU A 338 -0.66 -29.42 -20.84
C LEU A 338 -1.86 -30.23 -21.31
N GLY A 339 -1.73 -30.99 -22.40
CA GLY A 339 -2.80 -31.84 -22.94
C GLY A 339 -4.00 -31.05 -23.50
N VAL A 340 -3.75 -29.89 -24.10
CA VAL A 340 -4.77 -29.05 -24.73
C VAL A 340 -4.91 -29.42 -26.21
N SER A 341 -6.01 -30.01 -26.59
CA SER A 341 -6.31 -30.34 -28.00
C SER A 341 -6.83 -29.11 -28.78
N ASN A 342 -7.58 -28.24 -28.12
CA ASN A 342 -8.13 -27.04 -28.75
C ASN A 342 -7.90 -25.79 -27.87
N ARG A 343 -6.93 -24.94 -28.24
CA ARG A 343 -6.60 -23.68 -27.52
C ARG A 343 -7.71 -22.63 -27.57
N LEU A 344 -8.64 -22.73 -28.53
CA LEU A 344 -9.78 -21.82 -28.65
C LEU A 344 -10.98 -22.26 -27.80
N ASN A 345 -10.96 -23.51 -27.25
CA ASN A 345 -11.94 -23.93 -26.27
C ASN A 345 -11.70 -23.25 -24.94
N PRO A 346 -12.67 -22.45 -24.41
CA PRO A 346 -12.46 -21.66 -23.19
C PRO A 346 -12.11 -22.52 -21.98
N ALA A 347 -12.79 -23.65 -21.79
CA ALA A 347 -12.59 -24.52 -20.64
C ALA A 347 -11.20 -25.16 -20.65
N GLN A 348 -10.74 -25.64 -21.82
CA GLN A 348 -9.39 -26.19 -21.95
C GLN A 348 -8.33 -25.12 -21.74
N SER A 349 -8.49 -23.94 -22.37
CA SER A 349 -7.54 -22.85 -22.28
C SER A 349 -7.39 -22.32 -20.85
N ILE A 350 -8.50 -22.07 -20.15
CA ILE A 350 -8.52 -21.57 -18.77
C ILE A 350 -7.88 -22.59 -17.81
N ARG A 351 -8.26 -23.87 -17.92
CA ARG A 351 -7.68 -24.94 -17.09
C ARG A 351 -6.17 -25.08 -17.29
N ALA A 352 -5.73 -25.04 -18.55
CA ALA A 352 -4.29 -25.13 -18.87
C ALA A 352 -3.51 -23.90 -18.38
N GLY A 353 -4.04 -22.68 -18.56
CA GLY A 353 -3.43 -21.48 -18.04
C GLY A 353 -3.26 -21.49 -16.52
N ALA A 354 -4.28 -21.97 -15.78
CA ALA A 354 -4.20 -22.14 -14.33
C ALA A 354 -3.10 -23.15 -13.94
N ARG A 355 -3.05 -24.31 -14.60
CA ARG A 355 -1.99 -25.32 -14.36
C ARG A 355 -0.61 -24.79 -14.67
N TYR A 356 -0.45 -24.07 -15.78
CA TYR A 356 0.85 -23.48 -16.16
C TYR A 356 1.33 -22.45 -15.14
N LEU A 357 0.44 -21.57 -14.68
CA LEU A 357 0.78 -20.60 -13.63
C LEU A 357 1.28 -21.29 -12.35
N VAL A 358 0.60 -22.36 -11.92
CA VAL A 358 1.03 -23.14 -10.73
C VAL A 358 2.35 -23.86 -10.97
N GLN A 359 2.60 -24.40 -12.16
CA GLN A 359 3.90 -25.00 -12.51
C GLN A 359 5.02 -23.96 -12.42
N LEU A 360 4.81 -22.76 -12.93
CA LEU A 360 5.78 -21.67 -12.81
C LEU A 360 6.03 -21.27 -11.36
N ARG A 361 4.97 -21.18 -10.52
CA ARG A 361 5.10 -20.91 -9.07
C ARG A 361 5.96 -21.97 -8.36
N LYS A 362 5.75 -23.25 -8.67
CA LYS A 362 6.51 -24.34 -8.05
C LYS A 362 8.00 -24.36 -8.45
N ARG A 363 8.33 -23.84 -9.63
CA ARG A 363 9.71 -23.81 -10.16
C ARG A 363 10.53 -22.59 -9.70
N LEU A 364 9.92 -21.65 -8.98
CA LEU A 364 10.63 -20.53 -8.35
C LEU A 364 11.36 -21.01 -7.08
N PRO A 365 12.49 -20.37 -6.68
CA PRO A 365 13.22 -20.68 -5.45
C PRO A 365 12.32 -20.72 -4.21
N GLU A 366 12.60 -21.62 -3.27
CA GLU A 366 11.72 -21.88 -2.12
C GLU A 366 11.66 -20.72 -1.11
N ASP A 367 12.71 -19.96 -0.97
CA ASP A 367 12.86 -18.79 -0.13
C ASP A 367 11.98 -17.59 -0.57
N ILE A 368 11.42 -17.66 -1.77
CA ILE A 368 10.50 -16.63 -2.27
C ILE A 368 9.09 -16.94 -1.78
N HIS A 369 8.56 -16.08 -0.90
CA HIS A 369 7.24 -16.23 -0.32
C HIS A 369 6.15 -15.41 -1.02
N GLU A 370 4.88 -15.70 -0.72
CA GLU A 370 3.76 -14.91 -1.19
C GLU A 370 3.77 -13.49 -0.56
N PRO A 371 3.29 -12.48 -1.26
CA PRO A 371 2.69 -12.50 -2.60
C PRO A 371 3.69 -12.41 -3.77
N LEU A 372 4.99 -12.26 -3.48
CA LEU A 372 6.03 -12.09 -4.50
C LEU A 372 6.13 -13.32 -5.43
N ARG A 373 6.02 -14.52 -4.87
CA ARG A 373 6.04 -15.78 -5.63
C ARG A 373 4.99 -15.80 -6.75
N THR A 374 3.76 -15.39 -6.46
CA THR A 374 2.71 -15.28 -7.47
C THR A 374 3.03 -14.22 -8.54
N TRP A 375 3.57 -13.08 -8.16
CA TRP A 375 3.89 -12.02 -9.13
C TRP A 375 5.07 -12.38 -10.02
N LEU A 376 6.06 -13.08 -9.50
CA LEU A 376 7.17 -13.63 -10.30
C LEU A 376 6.70 -14.74 -11.25
N ALA A 377 5.75 -15.57 -10.84
CA ALA A 377 5.15 -16.56 -11.71
C ALA A 377 4.35 -15.91 -12.86
N LEU A 378 3.62 -14.81 -12.60
CA LEU A 378 2.99 -14.01 -13.65
C LEU A 378 4.02 -13.38 -14.60
N ALA A 379 5.12 -12.84 -14.06
CA ALA A 379 6.21 -12.33 -14.88
C ALA A 379 6.81 -13.42 -15.76
N ALA A 380 7.01 -14.62 -15.19
CA ALA A 380 7.52 -15.79 -15.91
C ALA A 380 6.54 -16.30 -16.97
N TYR A 381 5.24 -16.19 -16.75
CA TYR A 381 4.22 -16.51 -17.74
C TYR A 381 4.35 -15.65 -19.02
N ASN A 382 4.65 -14.36 -18.83
CA ASN A 382 4.82 -13.41 -19.93
C ASN A 382 6.22 -13.46 -20.57
N LEU A 383 7.27 -13.51 -19.75
CA LEU A 383 8.66 -13.32 -20.19
C LEU A 383 9.44 -14.63 -20.35
N GLY A 384 8.96 -15.69 -19.70
CA GLY A 384 9.69 -16.95 -19.54
C GLY A 384 10.40 -17.03 -18.18
N LEU A 385 10.40 -18.24 -17.59
CA LEU A 385 10.96 -18.49 -16.26
C LEU A 385 12.47 -18.19 -16.21
N GLY A 386 13.21 -18.58 -17.26
CA GLY A 386 14.66 -18.36 -17.30
C GLY A 386 15.06 -16.91 -17.12
N HIS A 387 14.36 -15.98 -17.78
CA HIS A 387 14.61 -14.55 -17.64
C HIS A 387 14.23 -14.00 -16.25
N VAL A 388 13.24 -14.59 -15.59
CA VAL A 388 12.91 -14.21 -14.20
C VAL A 388 13.98 -14.69 -13.24
N LEU A 389 14.54 -15.90 -13.45
CA LEU A 389 15.68 -16.40 -12.68
C LEU A 389 16.94 -15.55 -12.91
N ASP A 390 17.18 -15.13 -14.15
CA ASP A 390 18.26 -14.19 -14.47
C ASP A 390 18.06 -12.83 -13.75
N ALA A 391 16.82 -12.34 -13.66
CA ALA A 391 16.54 -11.11 -12.92
C ALA A 391 16.81 -11.26 -11.42
N LEU A 392 16.47 -12.40 -10.82
CA LEU A 392 16.77 -12.70 -9.41
C LEU A 392 18.29 -12.77 -9.17
N LYS A 393 19.02 -13.46 -10.05
CA LYS A 393 20.49 -13.50 -10.00
C LYS A 393 21.11 -12.10 -10.13
N LEU A 394 20.64 -11.31 -11.08
CA LEU A 394 21.12 -9.94 -11.28
C LEU A 394 20.84 -9.05 -10.07
N GLU A 395 19.70 -9.22 -9.39
CA GLU A 395 19.39 -8.47 -8.19
C GLU A 395 20.38 -8.76 -7.06
N THR A 396 20.69 -10.02 -6.83
CA THR A 396 21.70 -10.43 -5.86
C THR A 396 23.07 -9.83 -6.21
N GLN A 397 23.48 -9.87 -7.48
CA GLN A 397 24.76 -9.29 -7.93
C GLN A 397 24.85 -7.77 -7.76
N LEU A 398 23.73 -7.07 -7.86
CA LEU A 398 23.67 -5.62 -7.64
C LEU A 398 23.62 -5.23 -6.14
N HIS A 399 23.79 -6.20 -5.25
CA HIS A 399 23.80 -6.04 -3.78
C HIS A 399 22.61 -5.20 -3.26
N ARG A 400 21.42 -5.39 -3.83
CA ARG A 400 20.24 -4.68 -3.39
C ARG A 400 19.75 -5.22 -2.07
N LYS A 401 19.62 -4.33 -1.08
CA LYS A 401 19.28 -4.67 0.33
C LYS A 401 17.88 -5.24 0.55
N ASP A 402 17.04 -5.27 -0.47
CA ASP A 402 15.66 -5.79 -0.38
C ASP A 402 15.32 -6.67 -1.60
N PRO A 403 15.95 -7.86 -1.72
CA PRO A 403 15.72 -8.77 -2.84
C PRO A 403 14.31 -9.37 -2.84
N ALA A 404 13.67 -9.48 -1.69
CA ALA A 404 12.40 -10.17 -1.52
C ALA A 404 11.16 -9.32 -1.84
N SER A 405 11.27 -8.25 -2.62
CA SER A 405 10.13 -7.38 -2.92
C SER A 405 9.88 -7.21 -4.41
N TRP A 406 8.60 -7.11 -4.81
CA TRP A 406 8.25 -6.75 -6.18
C TRP A 406 8.86 -5.41 -6.62
N ARG A 407 9.03 -4.48 -5.70
CA ARG A 407 9.66 -3.19 -5.97
C ARG A 407 11.12 -3.34 -6.40
N GLY A 408 11.87 -4.23 -5.74
CA GLY A 408 13.26 -4.54 -6.10
C GLY A 408 13.31 -5.13 -7.52
N ILE A 409 12.63 -6.26 -7.69
CA ILE A 409 12.61 -7.01 -8.95
C ILE A 409 12.04 -6.19 -10.12
N SER A 410 11.00 -5.37 -9.91
CA SER A 410 10.45 -4.53 -10.97
C SER A 410 11.41 -3.45 -11.49
N LYS A 411 12.44 -3.11 -10.74
CA LYS A 411 13.54 -2.23 -11.18
C LYS A 411 14.66 -2.98 -11.90
N VAL A 412 14.82 -4.26 -11.62
CA VAL A 412 15.84 -5.11 -12.23
C VAL A 412 15.37 -5.71 -13.54
N LEU A 413 14.12 -6.17 -13.63
CA LEU A 413 13.55 -6.72 -14.87
C LEU A 413 13.84 -5.85 -16.11
N PRO A 414 13.66 -4.51 -16.10
CA PRO A 414 13.99 -3.66 -17.24
C PRO A 414 15.46 -3.68 -17.64
N LEU A 415 16.38 -4.02 -16.73
CA LEU A 415 17.81 -4.09 -17.01
C LEU A 415 18.16 -5.26 -17.94
N LEU A 416 17.30 -6.30 -18.01
CA LEU A 416 17.45 -7.42 -18.93
C LEU A 416 17.39 -7.00 -20.43
N ALA A 417 16.95 -5.79 -20.73
CA ALA A 417 17.00 -5.22 -22.07
C ALA A 417 18.30 -4.45 -22.36
N LYS A 418 19.19 -4.26 -21.37
CA LYS A 418 20.42 -3.49 -21.52
C LYS A 418 21.61 -4.44 -21.73
N HIS A 419 22.36 -4.26 -22.85
CA HIS A 419 23.47 -5.10 -23.26
C HIS A 419 24.49 -5.36 -22.13
N ARG A 420 24.88 -4.32 -21.38
CA ARG A 420 25.85 -4.43 -20.27
C ARG A 420 25.45 -5.43 -19.18
N TYR A 421 24.15 -5.77 -19.05
CA TYR A 421 23.66 -6.73 -18.07
C TYR A 421 23.37 -8.08 -18.71
N TYR A 422 22.56 -8.14 -19.80
CA TYR A 422 22.11 -9.41 -20.34
C TYR A 422 23.23 -10.25 -20.95
N ARG A 423 24.34 -9.65 -21.43
CA ARG A 423 25.49 -10.40 -21.96
C ARG A 423 26.15 -11.36 -20.95
N HIS A 424 25.92 -11.16 -19.66
CA HIS A 424 26.43 -11.99 -18.56
C HIS A 424 25.39 -12.91 -17.93
N LEU A 425 24.19 -12.98 -18.50
CA LEU A 425 23.06 -13.77 -18.02
C LEU A 425 22.84 -14.98 -18.92
N ALA A 426 22.30 -16.06 -18.35
CA ALA A 426 22.18 -17.35 -19.05
C ALA A 426 21.17 -17.30 -20.21
N HIS A 427 20.13 -16.44 -20.12
CA HIS A 427 19.04 -16.41 -21.10
C HIS A 427 19.09 -15.17 -22.02
N GLY A 428 20.06 -14.27 -21.82
CA GLY A 428 20.30 -13.13 -22.71
C GLY A 428 19.23 -12.04 -22.61
N TYR A 429 18.95 -11.40 -23.77
CA TYR A 429 18.04 -10.25 -23.88
C TYR A 429 16.58 -10.61 -23.55
N ALA A 430 15.92 -9.75 -22.76
CA ALA A 430 14.50 -9.85 -22.49
C ALA A 430 13.83 -8.47 -22.32
N ARG A 431 12.53 -8.37 -22.71
CA ARG A 431 11.72 -7.17 -22.57
C ARG A 431 11.11 -7.03 -21.16
N GLY A 432 11.97 -6.94 -20.13
CA GLY A 432 11.53 -6.94 -18.73
C GLY A 432 10.53 -5.84 -18.37
N ASN A 433 10.52 -4.69 -19.08
CA ASN A 433 9.50 -3.67 -18.91
C ASN A 433 8.08 -4.17 -19.24
N GLU A 434 7.95 -5.08 -20.22
CA GLU A 434 6.64 -5.65 -20.59
C GLU A 434 6.12 -6.54 -19.48
N ALA A 435 6.99 -7.36 -18.88
CA ALA A 435 6.62 -8.20 -17.74
C ALA A 435 6.19 -7.38 -16.51
N VAL A 436 6.88 -6.28 -16.21
CA VAL A 436 6.48 -5.36 -15.12
C VAL A 436 5.09 -4.78 -15.38
N ARG A 437 4.84 -4.29 -16.60
CA ARG A 437 3.51 -3.76 -16.96
C ARG A 437 2.44 -4.84 -16.91
N TYR A 438 2.74 -6.04 -17.41
CA TYR A 438 1.84 -7.19 -17.40
C TYR A 438 1.37 -7.54 -15.98
N VAL A 439 2.31 -7.72 -15.04
CA VAL A 439 1.98 -8.03 -13.63
C VAL A 439 1.18 -6.91 -12.98
N ASN A 440 1.59 -5.65 -13.18
CA ASN A 440 0.89 -4.51 -12.58
C ASN A 440 -0.55 -4.37 -13.12
N ARG A 441 -0.79 -4.63 -14.41
CA ARG A 441 -2.14 -4.62 -14.98
C ARG A 441 -3.01 -5.76 -14.44
N ILE A 442 -2.46 -6.96 -14.28
CA ILE A 442 -3.21 -8.08 -13.69
C ILE A 442 -3.61 -7.77 -12.25
N ARG A 443 -2.70 -7.22 -11.44
CA ARG A 443 -3.01 -6.78 -10.07
C ARG A 443 -4.14 -5.74 -10.06
N TYR A 444 -4.06 -4.78 -10.95
CA TYR A 444 -5.05 -3.74 -11.14
C TYR A 444 -6.44 -4.32 -11.51
N TYR A 445 -6.50 -5.20 -12.51
CA TYR A 445 -7.74 -5.85 -12.92
C TYR A 445 -8.31 -6.77 -11.83
N GLN A 446 -7.46 -7.52 -11.13
CA GLN A 446 -7.86 -8.38 -10.04
C GLN A 446 -8.54 -7.60 -8.92
N ASP A 447 -8.02 -6.46 -8.59
CA ASP A 447 -8.48 -5.63 -7.49
C ASP A 447 -9.87 -5.03 -7.80
N ILE A 448 -10.05 -4.47 -9.02
CA ILE A 448 -11.37 -4.03 -9.48
C ILE A 448 -12.38 -5.20 -9.46
N LEU A 449 -11.97 -6.37 -9.93
CA LEU A 449 -12.87 -7.53 -9.99
C LEU A 449 -13.28 -8.00 -8.59
N ARG A 450 -12.36 -8.03 -7.65
CA ARG A 450 -12.65 -8.40 -6.25
C ARG A 450 -13.75 -7.53 -5.65
N GLN A 451 -13.64 -6.21 -5.78
CA GLN A 451 -14.65 -5.31 -5.24
C GLN A 451 -16.02 -5.45 -5.94
N LYS A 452 -16.02 -5.59 -7.27
CA LYS A 452 -17.28 -5.78 -8.01
C LYS A 452 -18.01 -7.06 -7.61
N VAL A 453 -17.29 -8.10 -7.25
CA VAL A 453 -17.85 -9.38 -6.80
C VAL A 453 -18.31 -9.31 -5.35
N GLN A 454 -17.60 -8.58 -4.48
CA GLN A 454 -17.98 -8.38 -3.08
C GLN A 454 -19.17 -7.43 -2.91
N GLY A 455 -19.32 -6.43 -3.77
CA GLY A 455 -20.45 -5.48 -3.75
C GLY A 455 -21.73 -6.00 -4.42
N ALA A 456 -21.71 -7.23 -4.97
CA ALA A 456 -22.88 -7.86 -5.60
C ALA A 456 -23.47 -9.01 -4.74
N GLY A 457 -22.94 -9.27 -3.55
CA GLY A 457 -23.48 -10.16 -2.50
C GLY A 457 -23.96 -9.31 -1.35
#